data_bd6bd724e7a0931add31991e68bc4249
#
_entry.id   bd6bd724e7a0931add31991e68bc4249
#
_cell.length_a   1.000
_cell.length_b   1.000
_cell.length_c   1.000
_cell.angle_alpha   90.00
_cell.angle_beta   90.00
_cell.angle_gamma   90.00
#
_symmetry.space_group_name_H-M   'P 1'
#
loop_
_entity.id
_entity.type
_entity.pdbx_description
1 polymer ?
#
loop_
_entity_poly.entity_id
_entity_poly.type
_entity_poly.pdbx_seq_one_letter_code
_entity_poly.pdbx_strand_id
1 'polypeptide(L)'
;MKLEVVVIPVSDVDRAKRFYGGLGWRLDIDYATGDDYRVIQFTPPGSGCSIIFGTNVTTEAAGSATGLHLIVSDIEATRRDLLRRGVPISELFHDAGGIFHHAVSKDLRGGPNPERKSYASYASFSDPDGNAWVFQEVTARLTGHIAPGDTSFTPELTNVVRGASALKPGIETTEGLSDLPGAAALLQPKIAGETYVQ
;
A
#
# COMPACT_ATOMS: atom_id res chain seq x y z
N MET A 1 -5.23 -19.00 3.95
CA MET A 1 -5.58 -17.81 4.76
C MET A 1 -5.69 -16.64 3.80
N LYS A 2 -6.68 -15.76 3.94
CA LYS A 2 -6.88 -14.56 3.10
C LYS A 2 -7.12 -13.38 4.03
N LEU A 3 -6.66 -12.20 3.63
CA LEU A 3 -7.06 -10.96 4.28
C LEU A 3 -8.46 -10.62 3.76
N GLU A 4 -9.43 -10.49 4.67
CA GLU A 4 -10.83 -10.24 4.32
C GLU A 4 -11.18 -8.76 4.44
N VAL A 5 -10.76 -8.15 5.54
CA VAL A 5 -11.15 -6.78 5.84
C VAL A 5 -10.08 -6.04 6.63
N VAL A 6 -9.99 -4.71 6.39
CA VAL A 6 -9.19 -3.77 7.17
C VAL A 6 -10.12 -2.74 7.80
N VAL A 7 -9.92 -2.46 9.09
CA VAL A 7 -10.69 -1.44 9.82
C VAL A 7 -10.06 -0.07 9.58
N ILE A 8 -10.89 0.92 9.24
CA ILE A 8 -10.48 2.31 9.03
C ILE A 8 -11.13 3.17 10.14
N PRO A 9 -10.36 3.76 11.05
CA PRO A 9 -10.89 4.61 12.10
C PRO A 9 -11.40 5.95 11.54
N VAL A 10 -12.68 6.26 11.75
CA VAL A 10 -13.30 7.50 11.25
C VAL A 10 -14.08 8.20 12.37
N SER A 11 -14.15 9.51 12.30
CA SER A 11 -14.92 10.33 13.27
C SER A 11 -16.36 10.60 12.82
N ASP A 12 -16.61 10.60 11.50
CA ASP A 12 -17.93 10.83 10.90
C ASP A 12 -18.20 9.77 9.83
N VAL A 13 -19.08 8.84 10.17
CA VAL A 13 -19.40 7.67 9.35
C VAL A 13 -20.04 8.07 8.01
N ASP A 14 -20.92 9.07 7.99
CA ASP A 14 -21.58 9.49 6.76
C ASP A 14 -20.64 10.28 5.84
N ARG A 15 -19.73 11.06 6.41
CA ARG A 15 -18.68 11.73 5.64
C ARG A 15 -17.74 10.71 4.99
N ALA A 16 -17.30 9.72 5.75
CA ALA A 16 -16.47 8.64 5.24
C ALA A 16 -17.21 7.82 4.16
N LYS A 17 -18.50 7.51 4.38
CA LYS A 17 -19.33 6.81 3.38
C LYS A 17 -19.39 7.56 2.05
N ARG A 18 -19.63 8.88 2.11
CA ARG A 18 -19.65 9.71 0.89
C ARG A 18 -18.29 9.72 0.19
N PHE A 19 -17.21 9.82 0.96
CA PHE A 19 -15.86 9.83 0.42
C PHE A 19 -15.52 8.52 -0.30
N TYR A 20 -15.61 7.38 0.36
CA TYR A 20 -15.27 6.08 -0.22
C TYR A 20 -16.21 5.70 -1.37
N GLY A 21 -17.50 6.05 -1.29
CA GLY A 21 -18.43 5.94 -2.41
C GLY A 21 -18.04 6.82 -3.60
N GLY A 22 -17.53 8.03 -3.35
CA GLY A 22 -17.01 8.95 -4.37
C GLY A 22 -15.76 8.41 -5.10
N LEU A 23 -14.99 7.53 -4.47
CA LEU A 23 -13.89 6.82 -5.13
C LEU A 23 -14.39 5.77 -6.16
N GLY A 24 -15.69 5.49 -6.17
CA GLY A 24 -16.28 4.45 -7.02
C GLY A 24 -16.14 3.05 -6.43
N TRP A 25 -15.89 2.94 -5.14
CA TRP A 25 -15.84 1.64 -4.46
C TRP A 25 -17.24 1.09 -4.24
N ARG A 26 -17.37 -0.24 -4.27
CA ARG A 26 -18.63 -0.92 -4.07
C ARG A 26 -19.03 -0.90 -2.60
N LEU A 27 -20.22 -0.37 -2.29
CA LEU A 27 -20.83 -0.50 -0.98
C LEU A 27 -21.38 -1.92 -0.84
N ASP A 28 -20.86 -2.68 0.12
CA ASP A 28 -21.30 -4.06 0.39
C ASP A 28 -22.28 -4.12 1.56
N ILE A 29 -22.01 -3.35 2.62
CA ILE A 29 -22.77 -3.33 3.86
C ILE A 29 -22.95 -1.89 4.33
N ASP A 30 -24.15 -1.56 4.76
CA ASP A 30 -24.48 -0.41 5.62
C ASP A 30 -25.54 -0.92 6.61
N TYR A 31 -25.08 -1.33 7.77
CA TYR A 31 -25.91 -1.94 8.79
C TYR A 31 -25.78 -1.20 10.11
N ALA A 32 -26.92 -0.90 10.74
CA ALA A 32 -26.99 -0.31 12.06
C ALA A 32 -27.91 -1.14 12.95
N THR A 33 -27.58 -1.21 14.24
CA THR A 33 -28.43 -1.82 15.27
C THR A 33 -28.34 -1.01 16.55
N GLY A 34 -29.53 -0.65 17.09
CA GLY A 34 -29.60 0.34 18.17
C GLY A 34 -29.07 1.70 17.72
N ASP A 35 -28.78 2.56 18.70
CA ASP A 35 -28.30 3.91 18.47
C ASP A 35 -26.75 4.02 18.54
N ASP A 36 -26.09 2.95 18.95
CA ASP A 36 -24.68 2.93 19.31
C ASP A 36 -23.77 2.13 18.38
N TYR A 37 -24.32 1.38 17.41
CA TYR A 37 -23.55 0.57 16.49
C TYR A 37 -23.98 0.76 15.04
N ARG A 38 -23.02 1.08 14.18
CA ARG A 38 -23.18 1.06 12.72
C ARG A 38 -21.88 0.61 12.05
N VAL A 39 -21.98 -0.29 11.09
CA VAL A 39 -20.85 -0.76 10.27
C VAL A 39 -21.14 -0.53 8.79
N ILE A 40 -20.15 0.00 8.09
CA ILE A 40 -20.16 0.19 6.65
C ILE A 40 -18.98 -0.59 6.07
N GLN A 41 -19.22 -1.31 4.99
CA GLN A 41 -18.18 -2.03 4.25
C GLN A 41 -18.13 -1.55 2.81
N PHE A 42 -16.93 -1.25 2.34
CA PHE A 42 -16.63 -0.99 0.95
C PHE A 42 -15.56 -1.92 0.41
N THR A 43 -15.71 -2.33 -0.85
CA THR A 43 -14.69 -3.08 -1.57
C THR A 43 -14.14 -2.25 -2.72
N PRO A 44 -12.82 -1.99 -2.76
CA PRO A 44 -12.18 -1.36 -3.92
C PRO A 44 -12.35 -2.22 -5.18
N PRO A 45 -12.48 -1.61 -6.38
CA PRO A 45 -12.61 -2.36 -7.63
C PRO A 45 -11.47 -3.37 -7.81
N GLY A 46 -11.82 -4.65 -8.06
CA GLY A 46 -10.88 -5.74 -8.27
C GLY A 46 -10.17 -6.24 -7.00
N SER A 47 -10.47 -5.69 -5.82
CA SER A 47 -9.90 -6.16 -4.56
C SER A 47 -10.62 -7.41 -4.04
N GLY A 48 -9.85 -8.33 -3.46
CA GLY A 48 -10.38 -9.43 -2.65
C GLY A 48 -10.43 -9.10 -1.16
N CYS A 49 -10.04 -7.87 -0.77
CA CYS A 49 -10.06 -7.38 0.60
C CYS A 49 -10.91 -6.11 0.63
N SER A 50 -11.75 -5.98 1.65
CA SER A 50 -12.62 -4.84 1.88
C SER A 50 -12.08 -3.93 2.98
N ILE A 51 -12.68 -2.76 3.13
CA ILE A 51 -12.53 -1.94 4.33
C ILE A 51 -13.84 -1.90 5.09
N ILE A 52 -13.75 -1.77 6.41
CA ILE A 52 -14.90 -1.45 7.27
C ILE A 52 -14.60 -0.23 8.14
N PHE A 53 -15.63 0.53 8.42
CA PHE A 53 -15.63 1.62 9.39
C PHE A 53 -17.02 1.80 9.96
N GLY A 54 -17.14 2.55 11.03
CA GLY A 54 -18.45 2.78 11.61
C GLY A 54 -18.42 3.28 13.06
N THR A 55 -19.61 3.38 13.67
CA THR A 55 -19.76 3.70 15.08
C THR A 55 -19.46 2.46 15.91
N ASN A 56 -18.56 2.58 16.88
CA ASN A 56 -18.14 1.49 17.77
C ASN A 56 -17.58 0.24 17.03
N VAL A 57 -16.98 0.44 15.86
CA VAL A 57 -16.29 -0.63 15.12
C VAL A 57 -14.84 -0.80 15.59
N THR A 58 -14.24 0.28 16.08
CA THR A 58 -12.88 0.27 16.63
C THR A 58 -12.73 1.31 17.73
N THR A 59 -11.75 1.12 18.61
CA THR A 59 -11.33 2.09 19.63
C THR A 59 -10.16 2.97 19.17
N GLU A 60 -9.61 2.70 17.99
CA GLU A 60 -8.49 3.45 17.45
C GLU A 60 -8.89 4.89 17.12
N ALA A 61 -7.95 5.82 17.24
CA ALA A 61 -8.18 7.22 16.94
C ALA A 61 -8.53 7.42 15.46
N ALA A 62 -9.52 8.25 15.16
CA ALA A 62 -9.87 8.61 13.79
C ALA A 62 -8.64 9.18 13.06
N GLY A 63 -8.43 8.73 11.81
CA GLY A 63 -7.30 9.16 10.99
C GLY A 63 -5.97 8.46 11.29
N SER A 64 -5.96 7.47 12.19
CA SER A 64 -4.71 6.78 12.58
C SER A 64 -4.25 5.70 11.61
N ALA A 65 -5.07 5.27 10.66
CA ALA A 65 -4.68 4.24 9.70
C ALA A 65 -3.66 4.79 8.69
N THR A 66 -2.52 4.13 8.58
CA THR A 66 -1.44 4.48 7.67
C THR A 66 -0.89 3.25 6.95
N GLY A 67 -0.12 3.48 5.89
CA GLY A 67 0.51 2.38 5.15
C GLY A 67 -0.45 1.52 4.32
N LEU A 68 -1.63 2.04 4.00
CA LEU A 68 -2.63 1.37 3.17
C LEU A 68 -2.26 1.51 1.70
N HIS A 69 -2.04 0.39 1.01
CA HIS A 69 -1.64 0.40 -0.40
C HIS A 69 -2.76 -0.11 -1.31
N LEU A 70 -3.01 0.67 -2.36
CA LEU A 70 -3.90 0.32 -3.48
C LEU A 70 -3.06 0.11 -4.73
N ILE A 71 -3.24 -1.03 -5.36
CA ILE A 71 -2.49 -1.38 -6.57
C ILE A 71 -3.30 -0.98 -7.81
N VAL A 72 -2.65 -0.29 -8.74
CA VAL A 72 -3.23 0.12 -10.02
C VAL A 72 -2.30 -0.25 -11.18
N SER A 73 -2.87 -0.49 -12.35
CA SER A 73 -2.09 -0.81 -13.55
C SER A 73 -1.65 0.43 -14.35
N ASP A 74 -2.33 1.57 -14.14
CA ASP A 74 -2.04 2.87 -14.76
C ASP A 74 -2.29 3.97 -13.73
N ILE A 75 -1.21 4.44 -13.12
CA ILE A 75 -1.30 5.42 -12.04
C ILE A 75 -1.66 6.81 -12.55
N GLU A 76 -1.28 7.16 -13.79
CA GLU A 76 -1.63 8.45 -14.40
C GLU A 76 -3.13 8.52 -14.71
N ALA A 77 -3.70 7.45 -15.28
CA ALA A 77 -5.14 7.36 -15.53
C ALA A 77 -5.91 7.38 -14.21
N THR A 78 -5.45 6.65 -13.20
CA THR A 78 -6.07 6.62 -11.86
C THR A 78 -6.06 8.02 -11.23
N ARG A 79 -4.93 8.72 -11.27
CA ARG A 79 -4.82 10.07 -10.73
C ARG A 79 -5.78 11.03 -11.45
N ARG A 80 -5.81 11.01 -12.78
CA ARG A 80 -6.73 11.85 -13.58
C ARG A 80 -8.19 11.59 -13.23
N ASP A 81 -8.57 10.33 -13.03
CA ASP A 81 -9.95 9.97 -12.67
C ASP A 81 -10.33 10.49 -11.28
N LEU A 82 -9.47 10.31 -10.29
CA LEU A 82 -9.70 10.79 -8.92
C LEU A 82 -9.78 12.32 -8.85
N LEU A 83 -8.93 13.04 -9.57
CA LEU A 83 -9.02 14.50 -9.65
C LEU A 83 -10.36 14.95 -10.27
N ARG A 84 -10.85 14.27 -11.31
CA ARG A 84 -12.18 14.57 -11.89
C ARG A 84 -13.32 14.31 -10.90
N ARG A 85 -13.14 13.38 -9.97
CA ARG A 85 -14.08 13.08 -8.89
C ARG A 85 -13.95 14.05 -7.69
N GLY A 86 -13.02 14.99 -7.76
CA GLY A 86 -12.77 15.97 -6.67
C GLY A 86 -11.98 15.40 -5.50
N VAL A 87 -11.30 14.27 -5.66
CA VAL A 87 -10.45 13.69 -4.62
C VAL A 87 -9.08 14.36 -4.67
N PRO A 88 -8.62 15.00 -3.59
CA PRO A 88 -7.28 15.56 -3.50
C PRO A 88 -6.26 14.40 -3.46
N ILE A 89 -5.47 14.30 -4.51
CA ILE A 89 -4.41 13.30 -4.66
C ILE A 89 -3.12 14.03 -5.00
N SER A 90 -2.00 13.55 -4.47
CA SER A 90 -0.67 14.14 -4.69
C SER A 90 -0.28 14.14 -6.17
N GLU A 91 0.77 14.89 -6.51
CA GLU A 91 1.52 14.63 -7.73
C GLU A 91 2.11 13.22 -7.68
N LEU A 92 2.42 12.68 -8.87
CA LEU A 92 3.11 11.40 -8.95
C LEU A 92 4.53 11.55 -8.42
N PHE A 93 5.02 10.51 -7.79
CA PHE A 93 6.39 10.45 -7.32
C PHE A 93 6.96 9.04 -7.46
N HIS A 94 8.28 8.93 -7.41
CA HIS A 94 9.02 7.67 -7.38
C HIS A 94 10.19 7.77 -6.40
N ASP A 95 10.71 6.64 -5.98
CA ASP A 95 11.93 6.55 -5.18
C ASP A 95 13.12 6.38 -6.12
N ALA A 96 14.13 7.26 -6.01
CA ALA A 96 15.35 7.18 -6.82
C ALA A 96 16.23 5.99 -6.43
N GLY A 97 16.03 5.42 -5.24
CA GLY A 97 16.79 4.29 -4.72
C GLY A 97 16.28 2.92 -5.17
N GLY A 98 15.12 2.84 -5.84
CA GLY A 98 14.61 1.55 -6.28
C GLY A 98 13.11 1.48 -6.60
N ILE A 99 12.56 0.27 -6.52
CA ILE A 99 11.15 -0.02 -6.82
C ILE A 99 10.22 0.08 -5.60
N PHE A 100 10.77 0.06 -4.39
CA PHE A 100 10.02 0.25 -3.16
C PHE A 100 10.38 1.61 -2.58
N HIS A 101 9.37 2.39 -2.18
CA HIS A 101 9.66 3.68 -1.55
C HIS A 101 10.03 3.51 -0.07
N HIS A 102 10.96 4.32 0.39
CA HIS A 102 11.34 4.39 1.78
C HIS A 102 10.31 5.23 2.57
N ALA A 103 10.04 4.87 3.81
CA ALA A 103 9.15 5.62 4.70
C ALA A 103 9.64 7.06 4.95
N VAL A 104 10.95 7.29 4.80
CA VAL A 104 11.58 8.60 4.92
C VAL A 104 11.78 9.15 3.53
N SER A 105 11.18 10.31 3.24
CA SER A 105 11.11 10.95 1.91
C SER A 105 12.45 11.42 1.32
N LYS A 106 13.57 10.87 1.75
CA LYS A 106 14.92 11.32 1.44
C LYS A 106 15.28 11.25 -0.04
N ASP A 107 14.77 10.23 -0.73
CA ASP A 107 15.10 9.95 -2.14
C ASP A 107 13.90 10.05 -3.08
N LEU A 108 12.80 10.68 -2.64
CA LEU A 108 11.63 10.88 -3.49
C LEU A 108 11.92 11.92 -4.59
N ARG A 109 11.46 11.59 -5.79
CA ARG A 109 11.52 12.45 -6.99
C ARG A 109 10.13 12.61 -7.57
N GLY A 110 9.84 13.79 -8.12
CA GLY A 110 8.59 14.07 -8.80
C GLY A 110 8.45 13.29 -10.10
N GLY A 111 7.20 12.98 -10.44
CA GLY A 111 6.84 12.21 -11.63
C GLY A 111 6.89 10.69 -11.43
N PRO A 112 6.37 9.94 -12.41
CA PRO A 112 6.44 8.49 -12.40
C PRO A 112 7.90 8.03 -12.57
N ASN A 113 8.18 6.77 -12.22
CA ASN A 113 9.49 6.18 -12.46
C ASN A 113 9.84 6.28 -13.96
N PRO A 114 11.02 6.84 -14.33
CA PRO A 114 11.38 7.09 -15.72
C PRO A 114 11.41 5.83 -16.59
N GLU A 115 11.75 4.69 -16.00
CA GLU A 115 11.78 3.40 -16.67
C GLU A 115 10.43 2.66 -16.59
N ARG A 116 9.42 3.25 -15.94
CA ARG A 116 8.07 2.66 -15.76
C ARG A 116 8.13 1.26 -15.15
N LYS A 117 9.09 1.03 -14.26
CA LYS A 117 9.22 -0.25 -13.55
C LYS A 117 7.99 -0.51 -12.69
N SER A 118 7.54 -1.74 -12.69
CA SER A 118 6.50 -2.20 -11.76
C SER A 118 6.92 -1.94 -10.32
N TYR A 119 5.98 -1.54 -9.47
CA TYR A 119 6.17 -1.15 -8.05
C TYR A 119 6.93 0.17 -7.82
N ALA A 120 7.25 0.94 -8.85
CA ALA A 120 8.17 2.06 -8.71
C ALA A 120 7.51 3.45 -8.78
N SER A 121 6.24 3.55 -9.14
CA SER A 121 5.52 4.83 -9.23
C SER A 121 4.40 4.88 -8.20
N TYR A 122 4.21 6.05 -7.58
CA TYR A 122 3.31 6.26 -6.46
C TYR A 122 2.50 7.54 -6.59
N ALA A 123 1.35 7.57 -5.91
CA ALA A 123 0.61 8.78 -5.57
C ALA A 123 -0.08 8.54 -4.22
N SER A 124 -0.30 9.58 -3.43
CA SER A 124 -0.92 9.45 -2.12
C SER A 124 -2.14 10.34 -1.99
N PHE A 125 -3.07 9.91 -1.15
CA PHE A 125 -4.21 10.70 -0.71
C PHE A 125 -4.55 10.35 0.73
N SER A 126 -5.38 11.18 1.36
CA SER A 126 -5.97 10.88 2.66
C SER A 126 -7.48 10.98 2.58
N ASP A 127 -8.16 10.19 3.40
CA ASP A 127 -9.59 10.37 3.62
C ASP A 127 -9.85 11.64 4.46
N PRO A 128 -11.10 12.02 4.67
CA PRO A 128 -11.43 13.23 5.43
C PRO A 128 -10.99 13.24 6.90
N ASP A 129 -10.65 12.09 7.47
CA ASP A 129 -10.13 11.97 8.83
C ASP A 129 -8.60 11.95 8.89
N GLY A 130 -7.92 11.81 7.73
CA GLY A 130 -6.47 11.75 7.65
C GLY A 130 -5.92 10.34 7.50
N ASN A 131 -6.76 9.29 7.39
CA ASN A 131 -6.27 7.96 7.08
C ASN A 131 -5.52 7.97 5.75
N ALA A 132 -4.26 7.50 5.76
CA ALA A 132 -3.33 7.69 4.66
C ALA A 132 -3.28 6.49 3.71
N TRP A 133 -3.45 6.77 2.45
CA TRP A 133 -3.47 5.82 1.34
C TRP A 133 -2.38 6.12 0.33
N VAL A 134 -1.84 5.07 -0.26
CA VAL A 134 -0.86 5.16 -1.35
C VAL A 134 -1.36 4.32 -2.52
N PHE A 135 -1.42 4.91 -3.72
CA PHE A 135 -1.48 4.16 -4.97
C PHE A 135 -0.08 3.77 -5.39
N GLN A 136 0.06 2.54 -5.80
CA GLN A 136 1.30 2.00 -6.37
C GLN A 136 1.00 1.37 -7.73
N GLU A 137 1.77 1.76 -8.75
CA GLU A 137 1.64 1.19 -10.08
C GLU A 137 2.28 -0.20 -10.12
N VAL A 138 1.48 -1.22 -10.44
CA VAL A 138 1.95 -2.59 -10.57
C VAL A 138 1.47 -3.16 -11.91
N THR A 139 2.36 -3.15 -12.90
CA THR A 139 2.10 -3.68 -14.24
C THR A 139 2.37 -5.18 -14.34
N ALA A 140 3.29 -5.68 -13.51
CA ALA A 140 3.57 -7.10 -13.34
C ALA A 140 3.83 -7.42 -11.88
N ARG A 141 3.17 -8.45 -11.34
CA ARG A 141 3.28 -8.81 -9.92
C ARG A 141 4.52 -9.63 -9.62
N LEU A 142 5.22 -9.23 -8.55
CA LEU A 142 6.10 -10.12 -7.80
C LEU A 142 5.22 -11.13 -7.06
N THR A 143 5.16 -12.33 -7.55
CA THR A 143 4.62 -13.45 -6.79
C THR A 143 5.83 -14.21 -6.25
N GLY A 144 6.18 -14.28 -5.01
CA GLY A 144 7.31 -15.03 -4.44
C GLY A 144 8.07 -16.01 -5.36
N HIS A 145 7.67 -16.08 -6.61
CA HIS A 145 8.22 -16.83 -7.73
C HIS A 145 8.21 -15.91 -8.97
N ILE A 146 9.37 -15.39 -9.35
CA ILE A 146 9.54 -14.66 -10.61
C ILE A 146 9.76 -15.69 -11.70
N ALA A 147 8.86 -15.72 -12.69
CA ALA A 147 9.02 -16.61 -13.85
C ALA A 147 10.25 -16.22 -14.65
N PRO A 148 10.97 -17.19 -15.24
CA PRO A 148 12.03 -16.91 -16.20
C PRO A 148 11.49 -16.02 -17.33
N GLY A 149 12.15 -14.90 -17.61
CA GLY A 149 11.74 -13.96 -18.66
C GLY A 149 10.81 -12.83 -18.20
N ASP A 150 10.49 -12.73 -16.91
CA ASP A 150 9.81 -11.55 -16.38
C ASP A 150 10.74 -10.33 -16.47
N THR A 151 10.39 -9.39 -17.36
CA THR A 151 11.19 -8.21 -17.67
C THR A 151 10.79 -6.99 -16.83
N SER A 152 9.84 -7.13 -15.91
CA SER A 152 9.36 -6.05 -15.03
C SER A 152 10.42 -5.63 -14.02
N PHE A 153 11.45 -6.45 -13.83
CA PHE A 153 12.54 -6.22 -12.89
C PHE A 153 13.88 -6.16 -13.61
N THR A 154 14.80 -5.39 -13.05
CA THR A 154 16.17 -5.45 -13.57
C THR A 154 16.75 -6.86 -13.40
N PRO A 155 17.68 -7.29 -14.27
CA PRO A 155 18.37 -8.58 -14.11
C PRO A 155 18.97 -8.74 -12.69
N GLU A 156 19.50 -7.66 -12.12
CA GLU A 156 20.08 -7.65 -10.77
C GLU A 156 19.05 -7.96 -9.71
N LEU A 157 17.89 -7.27 -9.74
CA LEU A 157 16.80 -7.52 -8.80
C LEU A 157 16.23 -8.93 -8.95
N THR A 158 16.08 -9.40 -10.19
CA THR A 158 15.62 -10.76 -10.47
C THR A 158 16.58 -11.79 -9.87
N ASN A 159 17.88 -11.58 -9.96
CA ASN A 159 18.88 -12.46 -9.37
C ASN A 159 18.85 -12.43 -7.84
N VAL A 160 18.68 -11.27 -7.23
CA VAL A 160 18.55 -11.14 -5.78
C VAL A 160 17.31 -11.90 -5.27
N VAL A 161 16.17 -11.72 -5.90
CA VAL A 161 14.92 -12.40 -5.49
C VAL A 161 15.00 -13.90 -5.70
N ARG A 162 15.63 -14.36 -6.79
CA ARG A 162 15.87 -15.79 -7.03
C ARG A 162 16.86 -16.38 -6.02
N GLY A 163 17.92 -15.65 -5.69
CA GLY A 163 18.86 -16.03 -4.65
C GLY A 163 18.19 -16.21 -3.29
N ALA A 164 17.35 -15.25 -2.90
CA ALA A 164 16.58 -15.31 -1.66
C ALA A 164 15.58 -16.49 -1.63
N SER A 165 14.96 -16.81 -2.77
CA SER A 165 14.01 -17.93 -2.88
C SER A 165 14.69 -19.30 -2.86
N ALA A 166 15.96 -19.38 -3.20
CA ALA A 166 16.75 -20.63 -3.18
C ALA A 166 17.25 -20.99 -1.78
N LEU A 167 17.21 -20.07 -0.82
CA LEU A 167 17.57 -20.32 0.57
C LEU A 167 16.48 -21.16 1.24
N LYS A 168 16.85 -22.38 1.65
CA LYS A 168 15.93 -23.27 2.38
C LYS A 168 15.49 -22.62 3.69
N PRO A 169 14.21 -22.78 4.12
CA PRO A 169 13.78 -22.35 5.44
C PRO A 169 14.62 -23.08 6.52
N GLY A 170 15.31 -22.33 7.34
CA GLY A 170 16.10 -22.87 8.46
C GLY A 170 17.58 -22.50 8.49
N ILE A 171 18.08 -21.72 7.54
CA ILE A 171 19.43 -21.16 7.63
C ILE A 171 19.30 -19.69 8.03
N GLU A 172 19.59 -19.37 9.29
CA GLU A 172 19.89 -18.02 9.69
C GLU A 172 21.19 -17.59 9.02
N THR A 173 21.10 -16.89 7.90
CA THR A 173 22.28 -16.34 7.23
C THR A 173 22.08 -14.89 6.91
N THR A 174 22.43 -14.06 7.88
CA THR A 174 22.78 -12.66 7.67
C THR A 174 24.10 -12.50 6.90
N GLU A 175 24.93 -13.52 6.80
CA GLU A 175 26.29 -13.43 6.24
C GLU A 175 26.37 -13.63 4.72
N GLY A 176 25.37 -14.22 4.08
CA GLY A 176 25.42 -14.50 2.64
C GLY A 176 24.74 -13.47 1.74
N LEU A 177 23.95 -12.55 2.30
CA LEU A 177 23.21 -11.54 1.54
C LEU A 177 23.93 -10.18 1.46
N SER A 178 24.89 -9.93 2.33
CA SER A 178 25.67 -8.68 2.35
C SER A 178 26.56 -8.51 1.10
N ASP A 179 26.90 -9.59 0.42
CA ASP A 179 27.82 -9.59 -0.71
C ASP A 179 27.12 -9.49 -2.08
N LEU A 180 25.80 -9.42 -2.10
CA LEU A 180 25.04 -9.25 -3.35
C LEU A 180 24.79 -7.76 -3.65
N PRO A 181 25.19 -7.26 -4.82
CA PRO A 181 24.90 -5.89 -5.22
C PRO A 181 23.39 -5.63 -5.18
N GLY A 182 22.95 -4.66 -4.37
CA GLY A 182 21.53 -4.32 -4.22
C GLY A 182 20.80 -4.99 -3.05
N ALA A 183 21.42 -5.94 -2.34
CA ALA A 183 20.80 -6.62 -1.20
C ALA A 183 20.50 -5.68 -0.01
N ALA A 184 21.26 -4.63 0.13
CA ALA A 184 21.07 -3.64 1.21
C ALA A 184 19.70 -2.95 1.18
N ALA A 185 19.05 -2.86 0.01
CA ALA A 185 17.72 -2.28 -0.13
C ALA A 185 16.59 -3.23 0.33
N LEU A 186 16.86 -4.53 0.41
CA LEU A 186 15.87 -5.56 0.77
C LEU A 186 15.99 -6.03 2.23
N LEU A 187 17.10 -5.72 2.89
CA LEU A 187 17.46 -6.24 4.21
C LEU A 187 17.61 -5.15 5.28
N GLN A 188 16.82 -4.08 5.23
CA GLN A 188 16.77 -3.18 6.38
C GLN A 188 16.04 -3.91 7.52
N PRO A 189 16.72 -4.21 8.63
CA PRO A 189 16.04 -4.78 9.80
C PRO A 189 15.02 -3.77 10.29
N LYS A 190 13.81 -4.22 10.59
CA LYS A 190 12.92 -3.52 11.50
C LYS A 190 13.75 -3.15 12.71
N ILE A 191 13.96 -1.87 12.96
CA ILE A 191 14.55 -1.41 14.19
C ILE A 191 13.57 -1.77 15.32
N ALA A 192 13.84 -2.88 15.97
CA ALA A 192 13.26 -3.17 17.26
C ALA A 192 13.95 -2.23 18.26
N GLY A 193 13.22 -1.27 18.77
CA GLY A 193 13.68 -0.47 19.90
C GLY A 193 13.32 1.00 19.83
N GLU A 194 12.06 1.32 20.00
CA GLU A 194 11.71 2.49 20.80
C GLU A 194 10.84 2.02 21.96
N THR A 195 11.48 2.01 23.11
CA THR A 195 10.87 1.82 24.42
C THR A 195 9.95 3.03 24.65
N TYR A 196 8.65 2.80 24.68
CA TYR A 196 7.73 3.77 25.26
C TYR A 196 8.05 3.90 26.76
N VAL A 197 8.60 5.03 27.15
CA VAL A 197 8.58 5.51 28.53
C VAL A 197 7.30 6.31 28.71
N GLN A 198 6.61 5.99 29.78
CA GLN A 198 5.32 6.45 30.28
C GLN A 198 5.01 7.93 30.07
#